data_ae07a725e1a0c7a4dd6ee05bf2f5df93
#
_entry.id   ae07a725e1a0c7a4dd6ee05bf2f5df93
#
_cell.length_a   1.000
_cell.length_b   1.000
_cell.length_c   1.000
_cell.angle_alpha   90.00
_cell.angle_beta   90.00
_cell.angle_gamma   90.00
#
_symmetry.space_group_name_H-M   'P 1'
#
loop_
_entity.id
_entity.type
_entity.pdbx_description
1 polymer ?
#
loop_
_entity_poly.entity_id
_entity_poly.type
_entity_poly.pdbx_seq_one_letter_code
_entity_poly.pdbx_strand_id
1 'polypeptide(L)'
;QYLFFLREDLEKVRLLAELVRKREKTKLKQLQLFRTYMLDQGLLYKQAQLHQALECVMALDKAQWFMYPVSKEAPGYYDIIKEPMDWNTIRSRIDTMSYRTWEAWEADVRLVCTNATTYNQPQSLISKTAQKILKSLPDIVKDTRDTSVWEDGTASGLEPPDALLQMLQAPYMV
;
A
#
# COMPACT_ATOMS: atom_id res chain seq x y z
N GLN A 1 17.24 56.05 30.73
CA GLN A 1 17.37 54.73 31.36
C GLN A 1 16.24 53.78 30.89
N TYR A 2 14.96 54.17 30.88
CA TYR A 2 13.83 53.38 30.42
C TYR A 2 13.93 52.95 28.94
N LEU A 3 14.31 53.86 28.05
CA LEU A 3 14.51 53.56 26.61
C LEU A 3 15.60 52.54 26.34
N PHE A 4 16.58 52.47 27.19
CA PHE A 4 17.65 51.45 27.06
C PHE A 4 17.14 50.05 27.37
N PHE A 5 16.38 49.86 28.44
CA PHE A 5 15.72 48.59 28.79
C PHE A 5 14.73 48.16 27.72
N LEU A 6 13.94 49.08 27.18
CA LEU A 6 12.98 48.77 26.10
C LEU A 6 13.67 48.26 24.84
N ARG A 7 14.82 48.90 24.48
CA ARG A 7 15.64 48.45 23.35
C ARG A 7 16.18 47.06 23.58
N GLU A 8 16.69 46.76 24.76
CA GLU A 8 17.20 45.46 25.12
C GLU A 8 16.15 44.37 25.04
N ASP A 9 14.94 44.65 25.52
CA ASP A 9 13.80 43.71 25.46
C ASP A 9 13.31 43.50 24.02
N LEU A 10 13.30 44.53 23.17
CA LEU A 10 12.97 44.41 21.75
C LEU A 10 14.00 43.53 21.00
N GLU A 11 15.28 43.65 21.33
CA GLU A 11 16.32 42.78 20.75
C GLU A 11 16.14 41.30 21.19
N LYS A 12 15.78 41.04 22.46
CA LYS A 12 15.47 39.68 22.92
C LYS A 12 14.28 39.11 22.15
N VAL A 13 13.21 39.89 21.98
CA VAL A 13 12.02 39.47 21.22
C VAL A 13 12.40 39.18 19.75
N ARG A 14 13.24 40.01 19.13
CA ARG A 14 13.72 39.79 17.78
C ARG A 14 14.49 38.47 17.64
N LEU A 15 15.40 38.21 18.56
CA LEU A 15 16.19 36.97 18.59
C LEU A 15 15.28 35.74 18.79
N LEU A 16 14.32 35.82 19.68
CA LEU A 16 13.33 34.76 19.88
C LEU A 16 12.51 34.50 18.61
N ALA A 17 12.07 35.55 17.93
CA ALA A 17 11.34 35.41 16.67
C ALA A 17 12.17 34.77 15.57
N GLU A 18 13.48 35.08 15.50
CA GLU A 18 14.40 34.44 14.56
C GLU A 18 14.60 32.95 14.89
N LEU A 19 14.74 32.58 16.14
CA LEU A 19 14.87 31.20 16.60
C LEU A 19 13.61 30.39 16.28
N VAL A 20 12.43 30.96 16.56
CA VAL A 20 11.14 30.34 16.20
C VAL A 20 11.04 30.12 14.70
N ARG A 21 11.36 31.13 13.87
CA ARG A 21 11.35 31.00 12.42
C ARG A 21 12.30 29.91 11.92
N LYS A 22 13.52 29.85 12.47
CA LYS A 22 14.51 28.81 12.14
C LYS A 22 13.99 27.41 12.50
N ARG A 23 13.40 27.28 13.69
CA ARG A 23 12.78 26.05 14.17
C ARG A 23 11.66 25.58 13.23
N GLU A 24 10.72 26.45 12.90
CA GLU A 24 9.57 26.12 12.02
C GLU A 24 10.05 25.73 10.60
N LYS A 25 11.07 26.41 10.06
CA LYS A 25 11.70 26.04 8.77
C LYS A 25 12.31 24.64 8.82
N THR A 26 13.00 24.29 9.91
CA THR A 26 13.59 22.96 10.11
C THR A 26 12.52 21.90 10.21
N LYS A 27 11.48 22.16 10.98
CA LYS A 27 10.31 21.28 11.16
C LYS A 27 9.59 21.01 9.83
N LEU A 28 9.38 22.05 9.02
CA LEU A 28 8.80 21.90 7.68
C LEU A 28 9.67 21.00 6.79
N LYS A 29 10.99 21.17 6.82
CA LYS A 29 11.93 20.33 6.06
C LYS A 29 11.88 18.87 6.50
N GLN A 30 11.80 18.62 7.82
CA GLN A 30 11.65 17.26 8.35
C GLN A 30 10.34 16.61 7.89
N LEU A 31 9.22 17.34 7.95
CA LEU A 31 7.93 16.84 7.46
C LEU A 31 7.94 16.54 5.96
N GLN A 32 8.63 17.36 5.16
CA GLN A 32 8.78 17.12 3.73
C GLN A 32 9.60 15.85 3.46
N LEU A 33 10.72 15.66 4.16
CA LEU A 33 11.53 14.43 4.06
C LEU A 33 10.75 13.20 4.49
N PHE A 34 10.02 13.28 5.60
CA PHE A 34 9.15 12.19 6.05
C PHE A 34 8.08 11.83 5.02
N ARG A 35 7.41 12.85 4.47
CA ARG A 35 6.40 12.65 3.41
C ARG A 35 7.00 11.96 2.18
N THR A 36 8.16 12.43 1.70
CA THR A 36 8.86 11.82 0.55
C THR A 36 9.21 10.37 0.84
N TYR A 37 9.79 10.10 2.00
CA TYR A 37 10.13 8.74 2.42
C TYR A 37 8.89 7.82 2.46
N MET A 38 7.79 8.29 3.07
CA MET A 38 6.55 7.52 3.17
C MET A 38 5.93 7.21 1.80
N LEU A 39 5.98 8.18 0.87
CA LEU A 39 5.45 7.99 -0.48
C LEU A 39 6.35 7.09 -1.34
N ASP A 40 7.66 7.32 -1.31
CA ASP A 40 8.60 6.68 -2.24
C ASP A 40 9.01 5.27 -1.78
N GLN A 41 9.19 5.05 -0.48
CA GLN A 41 9.73 3.79 0.04
C GLN A 41 8.67 2.86 0.65
N GLY A 42 7.65 3.40 1.29
CA GLY A 42 6.68 2.59 1.99
C GLY A 42 5.47 2.19 1.14
N LEU A 43 4.69 3.18 0.72
CA LEU A 43 3.41 2.93 0.06
C LEU A 43 3.56 2.53 -1.40
N LEU A 44 4.38 3.26 -2.18
CA LEU A 44 4.56 2.98 -3.60
C LEU A 44 5.30 1.65 -3.83
N TYR A 45 6.24 1.29 -2.95
CA TYR A 45 6.94 0.02 -3.05
C TYR A 45 6.02 -1.18 -2.80
N LYS A 46 5.17 -1.12 -1.76
CA LYS A 46 4.13 -2.14 -1.51
C LYS A 46 3.17 -2.25 -2.68
N GLN A 47 2.71 -1.13 -3.20
CA GLN A 47 1.83 -1.08 -4.36
C GLN A 47 2.49 -1.70 -5.60
N ALA A 48 3.75 -1.37 -5.86
CA ALA A 48 4.51 -1.93 -6.98
C ALA A 48 4.66 -3.47 -6.87
N GLN A 49 4.93 -4.00 -5.68
CA GLN A 49 5.00 -5.44 -5.44
C GLN A 49 3.65 -6.13 -5.70
N LEU A 50 2.54 -5.55 -5.22
CA LEU A 50 1.20 -6.10 -5.47
C LEU A 50 0.84 -6.07 -6.96
N HIS A 51 1.20 -5.00 -7.69
CA HIS A 51 1.03 -4.94 -9.14
C HIS A 51 1.86 -6.01 -9.85
N GLN A 52 3.13 -6.17 -9.48
CA GLN A 52 3.99 -7.21 -10.05
C GLN A 52 3.42 -8.61 -9.82
N ALA A 53 2.95 -8.90 -8.61
CA ALA A 53 2.32 -10.18 -8.30
C ALA A 53 1.03 -10.38 -9.10
N LEU A 54 0.19 -9.35 -9.24
CA LEU A 54 -1.02 -9.41 -10.03
C LEU A 54 -0.71 -9.68 -11.51
N GLU A 55 0.30 -9.03 -12.10
CA GLU A 55 0.73 -9.28 -13.48
C GLU A 55 1.21 -10.74 -13.67
N CYS A 56 1.93 -11.31 -12.70
CA CYS A 56 2.32 -12.72 -12.73
C CYS A 56 1.10 -13.65 -12.70
N VAL A 57 0.09 -13.34 -11.89
CA VAL A 57 -1.18 -14.11 -11.84
C VAL A 57 -1.94 -13.98 -13.16
N MET A 58 -2.08 -12.77 -13.69
CA MET A 58 -2.78 -12.50 -14.95
C MET A 58 -2.10 -13.15 -16.15
N ALA A 59 -0.78 -13.31 -16.16
CA ALA A 59 -0.04 -14.02 -17.21
C ALA A 59 -0.43 -15.51 -17.31
N LEU A 60 -0.99 -16.10 -16.24
CA LEU A 60 -1.54 -17.46 -16.26
C LEU A 60 -2.94 -17.51 -16.89
N ASP A 61 -3.69 -16.41 -16.86
CA ASP A 61 -5.01 -16.25 -17.48
C ASP A 61 -4.90 -15.72 -18.92
N LYS A 62 -4.29 -16.47 -19.80
CA LYS A 62 -4.04 -16.08 -21.21
C LYS A 62 -5.31 -15.70 -21.99
N ALA A 63 -6.44 -16.25 -21.61
CA ALA A 63 -7.73 -16.00 -22.25
C ALA A 63 -8.49 -14.83 -21.63
N GLN A 64 -7.94 -14.23 -20.55
CA GLN A 64 -8.50 -13.06 -19.84
C GLN A 64 -9.93 -13.29 -19.31
N TRP A 65 -10.24 -14.52 -18.91
CA TRP A 65 -11.58 -14.87 -18.39
C TRP A 65 -11.96 -14.15 -17.11
N PHE A 66 -10.95 -13.79 -16.31
CA PHE A 66 -11.13 -13.16 -15.01
C PHE A 66 -10.81 -11.67 -15.01
N MET A 67 -10.60 -11.06 -16.21
CA MET A 67 -10.18 -9.67 -16.33
C MET A 67 -11.25 -8.68 -15.85
N TYR A 68 -12.50 -8.94 -16.17
CA TYR A 68 -13.64 -8.06 -15.90
C TYR A 68 -14.73 -8.76 -15.11
N PRO A 69 -15.60 -7.98 -14.40
CA PRO A 69 -16.76 -8.54 -13.73
C PRO A 69 -17.61 -9.37 -14.69
N VAL A 70 -18.15 -10.48 -14.20
CA VAL A 70 -19.05 -11.32 -14.97
C VAL A 70 -20.31 -10.54 -15.33
N SER A 71 -20.80 -10.66 -16.58
CA SER A 71 -22.03 -9.99 -17.02
C SER A 71 -23.20 -10.32 -16.11
N LYS A 72 -24.06 -9.33 -15.84
CA LYS A 72 -25.31 -9.52 -15.09
C LYS A 72 -26.29 -10.47 -15.79
N GLU A 73 -26.08 -10.72 -17.07
CA GLU A 73 -26.87 -11.63 -17.89
C GLU A 73 -26.43 -13.10 -17.76
N ALA A 74 -25.33 -13.39 -17.04
CA ALA A 74 -24.88 -14.76 -16.82
C ALA A 74 -25.90 -15.54 -15.97
N PRO A 75 -26.45 -16.66 -16.50
CA PRO A 75 -27.55 -17.36 -15.85
C PRO A 75 -27.16 -17.87 -14.46
N GLY A 76 -27.84 -17.39 -13.42
CA GLY A 76 -27.66 -17.87 -12.04
C GLY A 76 -26.31 -17.60 -11.41
N TYR A 77 -25.43 -16.81 -12.06
CA TYR A 77 -24.09 -16.51 -11.49
C TYR A 77 -24.20 -15.82 -10.13
N TYR A 78 -25.00 -14.77 -10.04
CA TYR A 78 -25.16 -13.99 -8.82
C TYR A 78 -26.03 -14.66 -7.75
N ASP A 79 -26.74 -15.74 -8.12
CA ASP A 79 -27.44 -16.56 -7.16
C ASP A 79 -26.48 -17.48 -6.40
N ILE A 80 -25.45 -17.97 -7.09
CA ILE A 80 -24.41 -18.86 -6.57
C ILE A 80 -23.28 -18.08 -5.93
N ILE A 81 -22.77 -17.06 -6.62
CA ILE A 81 -21.61 -16.26 -6.20
C ILE A 81 -22.09 -14.98 -5.51
N LYS A 82 -21.87 -14.92 -4.20
CA LYS A 82 -22.30 -13.78 -3.37
C LYS A 82 -21.30 -12.63 -3.37
N GLU A 83 -20.03 -12.94 -3.54
CA GLU A 83 -18.93 -11.97 -3.54
C GLU A 83 -18.16 -12.08 -4.87
N PRO A 84 -18.68 -11.47 -5.96
CA PRO A 84 -17.99 -11.47 -7.24
C PRO A 84 -16.68 -10.69 -7.14
N MET A 85 -15.61 -11.22 -7.77
CA MET A 85 -14.29 -10.61 -7.81
C MET A 85 -13.66 -10.85 -9.19
N ASP A 86 -12.83 -9.90 -9.63
CA ASP A 86 -12.14 -9.91 -10.92
C ASP A 86 -10.78 -9.17 -10.82
N TRP A 87 -9.90 -9.34 -11.83
CA TRP A 87 -8.58 -8.73 -11.83
C TRP A 87 -8.62 -7.21 -11.88
N ASN A 88 -9.57 -6.62 -12.59
CA ASN A 88 -9.70 -5.17 -12.70
C ASN A 88 -10.11 -4.54 -11.36
N THR A 89 -10.99 -5.22 -10.62
CA THR A 89 -11.37 -4.81 -9.25
C THR A 89 -10.17 -4.89 -8.31
N ILE A 90 -9.38 -5.98 -8.37
CA ILE A 90 -8.15 -6.11 -7.57
C ILE A 90 -7.16 -5.00 -7.94
N ARG A 91 -6.94 -4.73 -9.23
CA ARG A 91 -6.06 -3.64 -9.69
C ARG A 91 -6.51 -2.29 -9.12
N SER A 92 -7.80 -1.99 -9.22
CA SER A 92 -8.36 -0.75 -8.65
C SER A 92 -8.15 -0.65 -7.14
N ARG A 93 -8.27 -1.77 -6.40
CA ARG A 93 -7.98 -1.82 -4.96
C ARG A 93 -6.49 -1.58 -4.66
N ILE A 94 -5.57 -2.07 -5.51
CA ILE A 94 -4.14 -1.76 -5.40
C ILE A 94 -3.92 -0.27 -5.63
N ASP A 95 -4.47 0.31 -6.72
CA ASP A 95 -4.31 1.71 -7.10
C ASP A 95 -4.84 2.66 -6.03
N THR A 96 -5.92 2.30 -5.37
CA THR A 96 -6.51 3.07 -4.25
C THR A 96 -5.88 2.74 -2.89
N MET A 97 -4.80 1.95 -2.85
CA MET A 97 -4.10 1.53 -1.62
C MET A 97 -5.03 0.88 -0.58
N SER A 98 -6.04 0.14 -1.04
CA SER A 98 -7.02 -0.51 -0.16
C SER A 98 -6.45 -1.73 0.58
N TYR A 99 -5.40 -2.35 0.04
CA TYR A 99 -4.75 -3.49 0.68
C TYR A 99 -3.73 -3.02 1.72
N ARG A 100 -4.00 -3.29 2.98
CA ARG A 100 -3.09 -3.02 4.09
C ARG A 100 -2.11 -4.16 4.34
N THR A 101 -2.52 -5.39 4.07
CA THR A 101 -1.73 -6.60 4.27
C THR A 101 -1.67 -7.40 2.98
N TRP A 102 -0.62 -8.20 2.83
CA TRP A 102 -0.47 -9.11 1.70
C TRP A 102 -1.56 -10.18 1.67
N GLU A 103 -1.94 -10.67 2.83
CA GLU A 103 -2.95 -11.70 3.01
C GLU A 103 -4.34 -11.27 2.50
N ALA A 104 -4.67 -9.97 2.65
CA ALA A 104 -5.91 -9.42 2.12
C ALA A 104 -5.94 -9.44 0.58
N TRP A 105 -4.82 -9.11 -0.07
CA TRP A 105 -4.69 -9.21 -1.52
C TRP A 105 -4.75 -10.68 -1.98
N GLU A 106 -4.04 -11.58 -1.31
CA GLU A 106 -4.05 -13.00 -1.62
C GLU A 106 -5.44 -13.61 -1.49
N ALA A 107 -6.20 -13.21 -0.47
CA ALA A 107 -7.59 -13.63 -0.27
C ALA A 107 -8.48 -13.25 -1.46
N ASP A 108 -8.35 -12.03 -2.00
CA ASP A 108 -9.10 -11.60 -3.18
C ASP A 108 -8.72 -12.38 -4.43
N VAL A 109 -7.42 -12.68 -4.64
CA VAL A 109 -6.97 -13.53 -5.76
C VAL A 109 -7.54 -14.94 -5.64
N ARG A 110 -7.54 -15.51 -4.43
CA ARG A 110 -8.16 -16.82 -4.16
C ARG A 110 -9.65 -16.78 -4.39
N LEU A 111 -10.32 -15.68 -4.04
CA LEU A 111 -11.76 -15.51 -4.24
C LEU A 111 -12.15 -15.55 -5.73
N VAL A 112 -11.38 -14.88 -6.62
CA VAL A 112 -11.59 -14.97 -8.07
C VAL A 112 -11.57 -16.44 -8.53
N CYS A 113 -10.54 -17.17 -8.13
CA CYS A 113 -10.37 -18.57 -8.53
C CYS A 113 -11.43 -19.50 -7.92
N THR A 114 -11.81 -19.27 -6.67
CA THR A 114 -12.85 -20.06 -5.99
C THR A 114 -14.21 -19.82 -6.63
N ASN A 115 -14.56 -18.57 -6.95
CA ASN A 115 -15.79 -18.23 -7.68
C ASN A 115 -15.83 -18.96 -9.02
N ALA A 116 -14.72 -18.96 -9.76
CA ALA A 116 -14.63 -19.63 -11.04
C ALA A 116 -14.82 -21.15 -10.94
N THR A 117 -14.22 -21.79 -9.94
CA THR A 117 -14.36 -23.25 -9.73
C THR A 117 -15.73 -23.65 -9.17
N THR A 118 -16.39 -22.74 -8.47
CA THR A 118 -17.74 -22.97 -7.91
C THR A 118 -18.81 -22.88 -9.00
N TYR A 119 -18.71 -21.88 -9.88
CA TYR A 119 -19.71 -21.66 -10.90
C TYR A 119 -19.54 -22.57 -12.14
N ASN A 120 -18.29 -22.81 -12.56
CA ASN A 120 -17.99 -23.57 -13.78
C ASN A 120 -17.81 -25.06 -13.48
N GLN A 121 -18.12 -25.89 -14.49
CA GLN A 121 -17.85 -27.33 -14.39
C GLN A 121 -16.34 -27.61 -14.18
N PRO A 122 -15.97 -28.63 -13.37
CA PRO A 122 -14.58 -28.94 -13.04
C PRO A 122 -13.69 -29.22 -14.27
N GLN A 123 -14.28 -29.71 -15.37
CA GLN A 123 -13.56 -30.04 -16.61
C GLN A 123 -13.41 -28.83 -17.55
N SER A 124 -14.08 -27.71 -17.27
CA SER A 124 -14.00 -26.51 -18.11
C SER A 124 -12.59 -25.92 -18.13
N LEU A 125 -12.23 -25.23 -19.21
CA LEU A 125 -10.96 -24.52 -19.30
C LEU A 125 -10.82 -23.42 -18.26
N ILE A 126 -11.94 -22.76 -17.94
CA ILE A 126 -12.01 -21.71 -16.92
C ILE A 126 -11.64 -22.29 -15.54
N SER A 127 -12.27 -23.39 -15.14
CA SER A 127 -11.99 -24.06 -13.86
C SER A 127 -10.54 -24.58 -13.80
N LYS A 128 -10.03 -25.16 -14.88
CA LYS A 128 -8.62 -25.61 -14.95
C LYS A 128 -7.62 -24.45 -14.82
N THR A 129 -7.93 -23.30 -15.45
CA THR A 129 -7.08 -22.10 -15.33
C THR A 129 -7.09 -21.57 -13.90
N ALA A 130 -8.27 -21.49 -13.26
CA ALA A 130 -8.38 -21.09 -11.85
C ALA A 130 -7.58 -22.02 -10.92
N GLN A 131 -7.67 -23.34 -11.11
CA GLN A 131 -6.89 -24.31 -10.32
C GLN A 131 -5.39 -24.16 -10.56
N LYS A 132 -4.96 -23.89 -11.80
CA LYS A 132 -3.56 -23.61 -12.11
C LYS A 132 -3.04 -22.37 -11.38
N ILE A 133 -3.83 -21.30 -11.37
CA ILE A 133 -3.50 -20.06 -10.65
C ILE A 133 -3.36 -20.36 -9.16
N LEU A 134 -4.34 -21.03 -8.54
CA LEU A 134 -4.30 -21.40 -7.12
C LEU A 134 -3.05 -22.22 -6.76
N LYS A 135 -2.64 -23.13 -7.64
CA LYS A 135 -1.44 -23.95 -7.43
C LYS A 135 -0.15 -23.14 -7.52
N SER A 136 -0.09 -22.16 -8.44
CA SER A 136 1.11 -21.34 -8.64
C SER A 136 1.17 -20.12 -7.70
N LEU A 137 0.07 -19.76 -7.04
CA LEU A 137 -0.01 -18.58 -6.20
C LEU A 137 1.02 -18.54 -5.06
N PRO A 138 1.29 -19.64 -4.31
CA PRO A 138 2.31 -19.62 -3.26
C PRO A 138 3.70 -19.30 -3.78
N ASP A 139 4.07 -19.80 -4.96
CA ASP A 139 5.38 -19.54 -5.59
C ASP A 139 5.46 -18.07 -6.04
N ILE A 140 4.40 -17.54 -6.66
CA ILE A 140 4.32 -16.14 -7.06
C ILE A 140 4.47 -15.22 -5.83
N VAL A 141 3.77 -15.54 -4.73
CA VAL A 141 3.86 -14.80 -3.48
C VAL A 141 5.29 -14.82 -2.95
N LYS A 142 5.92 -15.99 -2.91
CA LYS A 142 7.30 -16.15 -2.43
C LYS A 142 8.30 -15.34 -3.26
N ASP A 143 8.10 -15.29 -4.58
CA ASP A 143 9.04 -14.62 -5.49
C ASP A 143 8.84 -13.09 -5.52
N THR A 144 7.63 -12.60 -5.21
CA THR A 144 7.29 -11.18 -5.33
C THR A 144 7.19 -10.45 -4.01
N ARG A 145 6.91 -11.17 -2.91
CA ARG A 145 6.79 -10.57 -1.58
C ARG A 145 8.16 -10.32 -0.98
N ASP A 146 8.49 -9.07 -0.77
CA ASP A 146 9.62 -8.71 0.08
C ASP A 146 9.17 -8.68 1.54
N THR A 147 9.56 -9.73 2.28
CA THR A 147 9.18 -9.92 3.67
C THR A 147 9.65 -8.76 4.55
N SER A 148 10.78 -8.15 4.25
CA SER A 148 11.30 -7.00 5.01
C SER A 148 10.36 -5.79 5.06
N VAL A 149 9.44 -5.70 4.10
CA VAL A 149 8.48 -4.59 3.99
C VAL A 149 7.10 -4.95 4.56
N TRP A 150 6.77 -6.25 4.65
CA TRP A 150 5.44 -6.73 5.02
C TRP A 150 5.38 -7.42 6.39
N GLU A 151 6.52 -7.82 6.97
CA GLU A 151 6.58 -8.68 8.16
C GLU A 151 6.36 -7.98 9.50
N ASP A 152 6.22 -6.68 9.54
CA ASP A 152 5.88 -6.06 10.80
C ASP A 152 4.42 -6.34 11.14
N GLY A 153 4.20 -7.39 11.96
CA GLY A 153 2.92 -7.76 12.57
C GLY A 153 2.32 -6.65 13.47
N THR A 154 2.95 -5.50 13.52
CA THR A 154 2.37 -4.24 13.93
C THR A 154 1.57 -3.71 12.75
N ALA A 155 0.32 -3.36 12.96
CA ALA A 155 -0.63 -2.79 12.00
C ALA A 155 -0.15 -1.49 11.32
N SER A 156 1.11 -1.20 11.40
CA SER A 156 1.81 -0.07 10.84
C SER A 156 3.11 -0.50 10.17
N GLY A 157 3.11 -1.29 9.15
CA GLY A 157 4.27 -1.36 8.25
C GLY A 157 4.66 0.03 7.69
N LEU A 158 4.50 1.04 8.49
CA LEU A 158 4.68 2.47 8.31
C LEU A 158 5.56 3.06 9.41
N GLU A 159 6.20 2.26 10.27
CA GLU A 159 7.21 2.81 11.16
C GLU A 159 8.40 3.28 10.31
N PRO A 160 8.72 4.57 10.40
CA PRO A 160 9.88 5.09 9.69
C PRO A 160 11.14 4.40 10.22
N PRO A 161 12.15 4.14 9.37
CA PRO A 161 13.42 3.55 9.82
C PRO A 161 13.98 4.31 11.02
N ASP A 162 14.69 3.59 11.88
CA ASP A 162 15.33 4.16 13.09
C ASP A 162 16.13 5.44 12.81
N ALA A 163 16.76 5.52 11.65
CA ALA A 163 17.47 6.72 11.22
C ALA A 163 16.54 7.94 11.08
N LEU A 164 15.32 7.75 10.58
CA LEU A 164 14.33 8.81 10.45
C LEU A 164 13.70 9.15 11.80
N LEU A 165 13.45 8.15 12.64
CA LEU A 165 12.98 8.34 14.03
C LEU A 165 14.02 9.11 14.85
N GLN A 166 15.30 8.77 14.71
CA GLN A 166 16.40 9.50 15.34
C GLN A 166 16.49 10.95 14.85
N MET A 167 16.30 11.19 13.55
CA MET A 167 16.23 12.56 13.01
C MET A 167 15.04 13.36 13.51
N LEU A 168 13.88 12.69 13.74
CA LEU A 168 12.68 13.31 14.29
C LEU A 168 12.79 13.58 15.79
N GLN A 169 13.53 12.73 16.52
CA GLN A 169 13.76 12.82 17.97
C GLN A 169 14.99 13.67 18.32
N ALA A 170 15.87 13.95 17.36
CA ALA A 170 17.05 14.77 17.61
C ALA A 170 16.62 16.09 18.23
N PRO A 171 17.12 16.44 19.44
CA PRO A 171 16.82 17.72 20.04
C PRO A 171 17.24 18.81 19.07
N TYR A 172 16.35 19.76 18.85
CA TYR A 172 16.68 20.91 18.01
C TYR A 172 17.93 21.58 18.60
N MET A 173 19.10 21.33 18.02
CA MET A 173 20.29 22.09 18.39
C MET A 173 20.00 23.56 18.07
N VAL A 174 19.90 24.33 19.13
CA VAL A 174 19.76 25.79 19.11
C VAL A 174 21.06 26.41 18.66
#